data_7ff7be94addf0d63bc45ef327a897bf0
#
_entry.id   7ff7be94addf0d63bc45ef327a897bf0
#
_cell.length_a   1.000
_cell.length_b   1.000
_cell.length_c   1.000
_cell.angle_alpha   90.00
_cell.angle_beta   90.00
_cell.angle_gamma   90.00
#
_symmetry.space_group_name_H-M   'P 1'
#
loop_
_entity.id
_entity.type
_entity.pdbx_description
1 polymer ?
#
loop_
_entity_poly.entity_id
_entity_poly.type
_entity_poly.pdbx_seq_one_letter_code
_entity_poly.pdbx_strand_id
1 'polypeptide(L)'
;MSTGITRRHFAVLASGLAGALALGAAPARAQEKVVRIGYQKYGTLILLKNKGLLEPLLKPLGYSVKWAEFPAGPQLLEALNAGAVDFGNTGEAPPIFAQAAGAPLVYVGYEPAAPQGEAILVPKDSPLKTVADLKGKTVALNKGSNVHYLLVKALEKAGVPYSDIKTAYLTPADARAAFERGSVDAWAIWDPFQAAAEKTIEARQLTDGTGIVSNYQFYLSTRSFVDQAPQVVDVLLKGVAEVGAWVKANPKAAAAEFSPLIGIPAPILEVALARQQYDVKPITPEVAAAQQQVADAFLALGLIPKPIRIADALRAPKS
;
A
#
# COMPACT_ATOMS: atom_id res chain seq x y z
N MET A 1 -22.77 -30.74 76.60
CA MET A 1 -24.05 -31.42 76.61
C MET A 1 -24.38 -31.92 75.23
N SER A 2 -24.32 -33.19 75.08
CA SER A 2 -24.52 -34.01 73.89
C SER A 2 -25.97 -34.21 73.59
N THR A 3 -26.40 -34.15 72.33
CA THR A 3 -27.53 -34.90 71.75
C THR A 3 -27.46 -34.68 70.26
N GLY A 4 -27.15 -35.60 69.39
CA GLY A 4 -27.75 -36.91 69.23
C GLY A 4 -28.63 -36.83 67.99
N ILE A 5 -28.07 -36.97 66.77
CA ILE A 5 -28.80 -37.00 65.50
C ILE A 5 -29.08 -38.45 65.17
N THR A 6 -30.34 -38.79 65.19
CA THR A 6 -30.89 -40.10 64.83
C THR A 6 -31.09 -40.21 63.32
N ARG A 7 -30.49 -41.26 62.75
CA ARG A 7 -30.78 -41.82 61.44
C ARG A 7 -32.18 -42.36 61.36
N ARG A 8 -33.04 -41.88 60.48
CA ARG A 8 -34.15 -42.63 59.84
C ARG A 8 -34.93 -41.66 58.95
N HIS A 9 -34.73 -41.74 57.64
CA HIS A 9 -35.80 -41.90 56.65
C HIS A 9 -35.14 -41.97 55.27
N PHE A 10 -34.70 -43.19 54.99
CA PHE A 10 -34.49 -43.64 53.61
C PHE A 10 -35.78 -44.31 53.21
N ALA A 11 -36.44 -43.90 52.21
CA ALA A 11 -37.07 -44.67 51.14
C ALA A 11 -38.16 -43.88 50.43
N VAL A 12 -38.16 -44.06 49.11
CA VAL A 12 -39.28 -43.85 48.17
C VAL A 12 -39.35 -42.46 47.56
N LEU A 13 -38.71 -42.30 46.36
CA LEU A 13 -39.41 -42.08 45.09
C LEU A 13 -38.37 -42.05 43.94
N ALA A 14 -38.07 -43.25 43.49
CA ALA A 14 -37.53 -43.43 42.13
C ALA A 14 -38.73 -43.60 41.20
N SER A 15 -39.04 -42.58 40.41
CA SER A 15 -39.86 -42.72 39.20
C SER A 15 -39.88 -41.40 38.42
N GLY A 16 -39.30 -41.41 37.25
CA GLY A 16 -39.75 -40.61 36.11
C GLY A 16 -39.18 -39.20 36.02
N LEU A 17 -38.10 -39.04 35.22
CA LEU A 17 -38.00 -38.08 34.15
C LEU A 17 -36.75 -38.40 33.33
N ALA A 18 -36.87 -39.39 32.43
CA ALA A 18 -36.03 -39.46 31.26
C ALA A 18 -36.53 -38.37 30.29
N GLY A 19 -36.30 -37.10 30.65
CA GLY A 19 -36.48 -35.97 29.75
C GLY A 19 -35.27 -35.86 28.84
N ALA A 20 -35.41 -36.27 27.60
CA ALA A 20 -34.44 -36.11 26.56
C ALA A 20 -34.03 -34.63 26.45
N LEU A 21 -32.86 -34.29 26.99
CA LEU A 21 -32.11 -33.09 26.61
C LEU A 21 -31.58 -33.27 25.17
N ALA A 22 -32.50 -33.13 24.18
CA ALA A 22 -32.13 -32.78 22.86
C ALA A 22 -31.66 -31.31 22.91
N LEU A 23 -30.45 -31.08 23.44
CA LEU A 23 -29.70 -29.88 23.16
C LEU A 23 -29.43 -29.91 21.66
N GLY A 24 -30.33 -29.26 20.89
CA GLY A 24 -30.09 -28.93 19.52
C GLY A 24 -28.76 -28.20 19.45
N ALA A 25 -27.72 -28.87 18.97
CA ALA A 25 -26.47 -28.24 18.59
C ALA A 25 -26.84 -27.17 17.53
N ALA A 26 -27.02 -25.94 17.99
CA ALA A 26 -27.07 -24.81 17.06
C ALA A 26 -25.83 -24.96 16.18
N PRO A 27 -25.98 -24.94 14.86
CA PRO A 27 -24.80 -25.02 13.96
C PRO A 27 -23.84 -23.93 14.42
N ALA A 28 -22.65 -24.33 14.87
CA ALA A 28 -21.57 -23.40 15.17
C ALA A 28 -21.38 -22.54 13.90
N ARG A 29 -21.90 -21.32 13.97
CA ARG A 29 -21.74 -20.36 12.87
C ARG A 29 -20.23 -20.17 12.75
N ALA A 30 -19.64 -20.71 11.68
CA ALA A 30 -18.23 -20.52 11.42
C ALA A 30 -17.94 -19.03 11.57
N GLN A 31 -17.04 -18.67 12.48
CA GLN A 31 -16.69 -17.28 12.71
C GLN A 31 -16.18 -16.70 11.40
N GLU A 32 -16.88 -15.69 10.90
CA GLU A 32 -16.55 -15.04 9.64
C GLU A 32 -15.13 -14.48 9.74
N LYS A 33 -14.26 -14.91 8.84
CA LYS A 33 -12.89 -14.43 8.77
C LYS A 33 -12.87 -13.05 8.12
N VAL A 34 -11.95 -12.20 8.53
CA VAL A 34 -11.83 -10.83 8.00
C VAL A 34 -10.52 -10.71 7.26
N VAL A 35 -10.56 -10.19 6.02
CA VAL A 35 -9.37 -9.66 5.34
C VAL A 35 -9.32 -8.16 5.51
N ARG A 36 -8.19 -7.64 5.99
CA ARG A 36 -7.95 -6.22 6.23
C ARG A 36 -7.08 -5.66 5.10
N ILE A 37 -7.65 -4.76 4.31
CA ILE A 37 -7.01 -4.21 3.12
C ILE A 37 -6.64 -2.75 3.36
N GLY A 38 -5.34 -2.46 3.26
CA GLY A 38 -4.82 -1.10 3.25
C GLY A 38 -4.84 -0.50 1.84
N TYR A 39 -5.33 0.73 1.73
CA TYR A 39 -5.32 1.47 0.47
C TYR A 39 -4.90 2.93 0.66
N GLN A 40 -4.55 3.58 -0.44
CA GLN A 40 -4.16 4.98 -0.50
C GLN A 40 -5.06 5.74 -1.47
N LYS A 41 -5.00 7.07 -1.47
CA LYS A 41 -5.74 7.92 -2.43
C LYS A 41 -5.13 7.90 -3.83
N TYR A 42 -4.72 6.73 -4.29
CA TYR A 42 -4.25 6.47 -5.65
C TYR A 42 -4.39 4.98 -5.99
N GLY A 43 -4.18 4.63 -7.27
CA GLY A 43 -4.08 3.25 -7.72
C GLY A 43 -5.42 2.51 -7.78
N THR A 44 -5.33 1.21 -7.97
CA THR A 44 -6.48 0.36 -8.30
C THR A 44 -7.33 0.03 -7.08
N LEU A 45 -6.73 -0.07 -5.86
CA LEU A 45 -7.45 -0.56 -4.67
C LEU A 45 -8.59 0.35 -4.20
N ILE A 46 -8.46 1.68 -4.33
CA ILE A 46 -9.54 2.59 -3.96
C ILE A 46 -10.76 2.44 -4.90
N LEU A 47 -10.53 2.20 -6.19
CA LEU A 47 -11.60 1.92 -7.16
C LEU A 47 -12.22 0.54 -6.92
N LEU A 48 -11.41 -0.46 -6.61
CA LEU A 48 -11.87 -1.81 -6.25
C LEU A 48 -12.78 -1.77 -5.02
N LYS A 49 -12.41 -1.00 -4.00
CA LYS A 49 -13.23 -0.72 -2.81
C LYS A 49 -14.56 -0.07 -3.20
N ASN A 50 -14.50 1.01 -4.01
CA ASN A 50 -15.70 1.76 -4.39
C ASN A 50 -16.69 0.91 -5.18
N LYS A 51 -16.21 0.01 -6.03
CA LYS A 51 -17.04 -0.91 -6.82
C LYS A 51 -17.68 -2.05 -6.01
N GLY A 52 -17.22 -2.31 -4.79
CA GLY A 52 -17.74 -3.40 -3.95
C GLY A 52 -17.57 -4.78 -4.59
N LEU A 53 -16.53 -5.00 -5.39
CA LEU A 53 -16.36 -6.25 -6.12
C LEU A 53 -15.82 -7.40 -5.27
N LEU A 54 -15.13 -7.11 -4.18
CA LEU A 54 -14.50 -8.15 -3.37
C LEU A 54 -15.47 -8.87 -2.44
N GLU A 55 -16.43 -8.15 -1.89
CA GLU A 55 -17.37 -8.70 -0.91
C GLU A 55 -18.13 -9.93 -1.45
N PRO A 56 -18.75 -9.90 -2.67
CA PRO A 56 -19.41 -11.07 -3.23
C PRO A 56 -18.44 -12.19 -3.60
N LEU A 57 -17.20 -11.89 -3.97
CA LEU A 57 -16.19 -12.89 -4.32
C LEU A 57 -15.61 -13.60 -3.10
N LEU A 58 -15.51 -12.92 -1.97
CA LEU A 58 -14.91 -13.45 -0.73
C LEU A 58 -15.91 -14.12 0.19
N LYS A 59 -17.18 -13.75 0.12
CA LYS A 59 -18.26 -14.34 0.94
C LYS A 59 -18.34 -15.88 0.83
N PRO A 60 -18.25 -16.51 -0.35
CA PRO A 60 -18.26 -17.98 -0.48
C PRO A 60 -17.04 -18.64 0.19
N LEU A 61 -15.94 -17.90 0.38
CA LEU A 61 -14.74 -18.36 1.08
C LEU A 61 -14.81 -18.13 2.60
N GLY A 62 -15.92 -17.57 3.11
CA GLY A 62 -16.12 -17.26 4.51
C GLY A 62 -15.39 -16.01 5.01
N TYR A 63 -15.08 -15.08 4.10
CA TYR A 63 -14.38 -13.83 4.42
C TYR A 63 -15.28 -12.62 4.20
N SER A 64 -15.16 -11.64 5.12
CA SER A 64 -15.58 -10.26 4.94
C SER A 64 -14.36 -9.35 4.74
N VAL A 65 -14.60 -8.13 4.25
CA VAL A 65 -13.55 -7.16 3.96
C VAL A 65 -13.61 -5.98 4.92
N LYS A 66 -12.45 -5.57 5.43
CA LYS A 66 -12.27 -4.29 6.12
C LYS A 66 -11.24 -3.45 5.40
N TRP A 67 -11.58 -2.22 5.09
CA TRP A 67 -10.74 -1.28 4.39
C TRP A 67 -10.17 -0.23 5.36
N ALA A 68 -8.89 0.09 5.23
CA ALA A 68 -8.22 1.15 5.97
C ALA A 68 -7.45 2.07 5.00
N GLU A 69 -7.66 3.39 5.12
CA GLU A 69 -6.97 4.39 4.32
C GLU A 69 -5.65 4.80 4.98
N PHE A 70 -4.61 4.96 4.16
CA PHE A 70 -3.29 5.41 4.58
C PHE A 70 -2.82 6.59 3.72
N PRO A 71 -2.08 7.55 4.30
CA PRO A 71 -1.59 8.72 3.56
C PRO A 71 -0.49 8.37 2.55
N ALA A 72 0.28 7.30 2.80
CA ALA A 72 1.38 6.84 1.95
C ALA A 72 1.76 5.38 2.25
N GLY A 73 2.59 4.79 1.37
CA GLY A 73 3.05 3.41 1.47
C GLY A 73 3.80 3.06 2.76
N PRO A 74 4.73 3.87 3.27
CA PRO A 74 5.40 3.57 4.53
C PRO A 74 4.44 3.34 5.69
N GLN A 75 3.44 4.20 5.90
CA GLN A 75 2.46 4.05 6.98
C GLN A 75 1.56 2.81 6.78
N LEU A 76 1.22 2.48 5.53
CA LEU A 76 0.49 1.24 5.23
C LEU A 76 1.32 0.00 5.64
N LEU A 77 2.62 0.00 5.35
CA LEU A 77 3.49 -1.14 5.68
C LEU A 77 3.86 -1.21 7.17
N GLU A 78 3.86 -0.10 7.89
CA GLU A 78 3.91 -0.10 9.35
C GLU A 78 2.68 -0.83 9.92
N ALA A 79 1.48 -0.54 9.40
CA ALA A 79 0.24 -1.23 9.80
C ALA A 79 0.24 -2.72 9.40
N LEU A 80 0.82 -3.08 8.24
CA LEU A 80 1.01 -4.47 7.84
C LEU A 80 1.98 -5.19 8.79
N ASN A 81 3.10 -4.55 9.16
CA ASN A 81 4.06 -5.09 10.12
C ASN A 81 3.45 -5.30 11.51
N ALA A 82 2.58 -4.39 11.93
CA ALA A 82 1.83 -4.49 13.19
C ALA A 82 0.67 -5.52 13.13
N GLY A 83 0.44 -6.17 11.99
CA GLY A 83 -0.67 -7.11 11.81
C GLY A 83 -2.05 -6.45 11.75
N ALA A 84 -2.14 -5.14 11.50
CA ALA A 84 -3.40 -4.42 11.33
C ALA A 84 -3.91 -4.45 9.87
N VAL A 85 -3.06 -4.79 8.92
CA VAL A 85 -3.34 -4.95 7.49
C VAL A 85 -2.82 -6.30 7.02
N ASP A 86 -3.61 -7.02 6.20
CA ASP A 86 -3.26 -8.31 5.63
C ASP A 86 -2.79 -8.21 4.18
N PHE A 87 -3.32 -7.21 3.45
CA PHE A 87 -3.06 -6.98 2.03
C PHE A 87 -3.11 -5.48 1.70
N GLY A 88 -2.27 -5.03 0.78
CA GLY A 88 -2.27 -3.65 0.30
C GLY A 88 -1.34 -3.45 -0.87
N ASN A 89 -1.30 -2.21 -1.41
CA ASN A 89 -0.35 -1.85 -2.45
C ASN A 89 0.49 -0.65 -2.04
N THR A 90 1.74 -0.67 -2.49
CA THR A 90 2.65 0.47 -2.40
C THR A 90 3.53 0.51 -3.64
N GLY A 91 4.28 1.59 -3.81
CA GLY A 91 5.36 1.60 -4.79
C GLY A 91 6.57 0.76 -4.37
N GLU A 92 7.67 0.91 -5.11
CA GLU A 92 8.86 0.05 -4.99
C GLU A 92 9.71 0.31 -3.73
N ALA A 93 9.75 1.54 -3.23
CA ALA A 93 10.63 1.87 -2.09
C ALA A 93 10.09 1.45 -0.71
N PRO A 94 8.81 1.64 -0.35
CA PRO A 94 8.30 1.32 0.98
C PRO A 94 8.58 -0.11 1.44
N PRO A 95 8.43 -1.17 0.59
CA PRO A 95 8.71 -2.54 1.01
C PRO A 95 10.15 -2.79 1.44
N ILE A 96 11.11 -2.04 0.88
CA ILE A 96 12.54 -2.12 1.23
C ILE A 96 12.73 -1.72 2.69
N PHE A 97 12.17 -0.59 3.10
CA PHE A 97 12.25 -0.11 4.48
C PHE A 97 11.52 -1.05 5.45
N ALA A 98 10.34 -1.53 5.07
CA ALA A 98 9.57 -2.46 5.89
C ALA A 98 10.32 -3.80 6.09
N GLN A 99 10.88 -4.37 5.02
CA GLN A 99 11.66 -5.61 5.10
C GLN A 99 12.94 -5.41 5.92
N ALA A 100 13.64 -4.28 5.77
CA ALA A 100 14.82 -3.96 6.58
C ALA A 100 14.47 -3.80 8.07
N ALA A 101 13.25 -3.35 8.38
CA ALA A 101 12.69 -3.29 9.74
C ALA A 101 12.19 -4.65 10.25
N GLY A 102 12.21 -5.71 9.43
CA GLY A 102 11.80 -7.07 9.81
C GLY A 102 10.33 -7.38 9.61
N ALA A 103 9.61 -6.58 8.81
CA ALA A 103 8.21 -6.84 8.49
C ALA A 103 8.06 -8.20 7.76
N PRO A 104 7.10 -9.05 8.15
CA PRO A 104 6.88 -10.36 7.54
C PRO A 104 6.07 -10.23 6.24
N LEU A 105 6.51 -9.33 5.34
CA LEU A 105 5.84 -9.06 4.08
C LEU A 105 6.20 -10.07 2.99
N VAL A 106 5.28 -10.21 2.03
CA VAL A 106 5.44 -11.03 0.82
C VAL A 106 4.96 -10.22 -0.38
N TYR A 107 5.78 -10.15 -1.41
CA TYR A 107 5.40 -9.64 -2.72
C TYR A 107 4.51 -10.67 -3.42
N VAL A 108 3.27 -10.30 -3.71
CA VAL A 108 2.28 -11.21 -4.31
C VAL A 108 1.90 -10.85 -5.74
N GLY A 109 2.23 -9.64 -6.18
CA GLY A 109 2.03 -9.16 -7.55
C GLY A 109 2.63 -7.78 -7.76
N TYR A 110 2.74 -7.35 -9.00
CA TYR A 110 3.20 -6.01 -9.36
C TYR A 110 2.44 -5.45 -10.56
N GLU A 111 2.41 -4.13 -10.70
CA GLU A 111 2.04 -3.43 -11.93
C GLU A 111 3.32 -2.91 -12.62
N PRO A 112 3.35 -2.90 -13.98
CA PRO A 112 4.53 -2.50 -14.74
C PRO A 112 5.04 -1.10 -14.42
N ALA A 113 6.23 -0.79 -14.89
CA ALA A 113 6.88 0.49 -14.69
C ALA A 113 6.02 1.67 -15.16
N ALA A 114 5.92 2.69 -14.32
CA ALA A 114 5.17 3.92 -14.56
C ALA A 114 5.99 5.16 -14.16
N PRO A 115 7.19 5.37 -14.76
CA PRO A 115 8.15 6.38 -14.31
C PRO A 115 7.62 7.81 -14.41
N GLN A 116 6.67 8.09 -15.29
CA GLN A 116 6.03 9.41 -15.42
C GLN A 116 5.05 9.73 -14.29
N GLY A 117 4.64 8.73 -13.51
CA GLY A 117 3.69 8.88 -12.39
C GLY A 117 4.30 9.44 -11.11
N GLU A 118 5.55 9.92 -11.16
CA GLU A 118 6.22 10.62 -10.06
C GLU A 118 7.22 11.64 -10.61
N ALA A 119 7.39 12.75 -9.89
CA ALA A 119 8.24 13.86 -10.32
C ALA A 119 8.85 14.64 -9.16
N ILE A 120 9.89 15.40 -9.47
CA ILE A 120 10.40 16.50 -8.63
C ILE A 120 9.86 17.81 -9.21
N LEU A 121 9.02 18.48 -8.44
CA LEU A 121 8.34 19.72 -8.83
C LEU A 121 9.01 20.93 -8.19
N VAL A 122 8.97 22.06 -8.88
CA VAL A 122 9.32 23.38 -8.37
C VAL A 122 8.19 24.37 -8.62
N PRO A 123 8.08 25.48 -7.87
CA PRO A 123 7.13 26.55 -8.17
C PRO A 123 7.27 27.06 -9.62
N LYS A 124 6.17 27.56 -10.18
CA LYS A 124 6.11 28.11 -11.56
C LYS A 124 7.28 29.05 -11.86
N ASP A 125 7.51 30.00 -10.98
CA ASP A 125 8.51 31.07 -11.16
C ASP A 125 9.87 30.74 -10.51
N SER A 126 10.09 29.49 -10.12
CA SER A 126 11.35 29.05 -9.54
C SER A 126 12.52 29.25 -10.50
N PRO A 127 13.66 29.80 -10.03
CA PRO A 127 14.89 29.92 -10.81
C PRO A 127 15.54 28.56 -11.14
N LEU A 128 15.17 27.49 -10.38
CA LEU A 128 15.73 26.17 -10.55
C LEU A 128 15.31 25.58 -11.90
N LYS A 129 16.26 25.15 -12.72
CA LYS A 129 16.01 24.63 -14.08
C LYS A 129 16.39 23.16 -14.22
N THR A 130 17.29 22.68 -13.39
CA THR A 130 17.84 21.31 -13.44
C THR A 130 17.88 20.71 -12.03
N VAL A 131 18.04 19.39 -11.96
CA VAL A 131 18.23 18.69 -10.67
C VAL A 131 19.51 19.15 -9.95
N ALA A 132 20.54 19.55 -10.69
CA ALA A 132 21.77 20.08 -10.10
C ALA A 132 21.56 21.38 -9.29
N ASP A 133 20.55 22.17 -9.63
CA ASP A 133 20.20 23.40 -8.92
C ASP A 133 19.59 23.14 -7.51
N LEU A 134 19.28 21.88 -7.20
CA LEU A 134 18.79 21.48 -5.88
C LEU A 134 19.88 21.54 -4.80
N LYS A 135 21.15 21.68 -5.17
CA LYS A 135 22.26 21.82 -4.21
C LYS A 135 22.00 22.97 -3.22
N GLY A 136 22.03 22.68 -1.92
CA GLY A 136 21.74 23.61 -0.84
C GLY A 136 20.25 23.92 -0.63
N LYS A 137 19.35 23.36 -1.44
CA LYS A 137 17.90 23.60 -1.39
C LYS A 137 17.17 22.65 -0.48
N THR A 138 15.96 23.05 -0.07
CA THR A 138 15.07 22.22 0.73
C THR A 138 14.06 21.51 -0.16
N VAL A 139 14.07 20.18 -0.14
CA VAL A 139 13.15 19.34 -0.92
C VAL A 139 12.18 18.63 0.02
N ALA A 140 10.89 18.86 -0.17
CA ALA A 140 9.84 18.13 0.54
C ALA A 140 9.59 16.77 -0.11
N LEU A 141 9.43 15.73 0.71
CA LEU A 141 9.10 14.37 0.24
C LEU A 141 8.56 13.51 1.40
N ASN A 142 7.91 12.41 1.08
CA ASN A 142 7.57 11.40 2.09
C ASN A 142 8.75 10.41 2.23
N LYS A 143 9.31 10.31 3.45
CA LYS A 143 10.47 9.45 3.74
C LYS A 143 10.15 7.98 3.45
N GLY A 144 11.02 7.31 2.71
CA GLY A 144 10.87 5.89 2.40
C GLY A 144 9.82 5.57 1.32
N SER A 145 9.23 6.59 0.67
CA SER A 145 8.34 6.42 -0.48
C SER A 145 9.12 6.34 -1.79
N ASN A 146 8.42 6.07 -2.92
CA ASN A 146 9.02 6.01 -4.25
C ASN A 146 9.78 7.27 -4.60
N VAL A 147 9.20 8.43 -4.33
CA VAL A 147 9.86 9.72 -4.64
C VAL A 147 11.09 9.98 -3.81
N HIS A 148 11.30 9.23 -2.72
CA HIS A 148 12.58 9.23 -2.02
C HIS A 148 13.65 8.53 -2.89
N TYR A 149 13.30 7.42 -3.52
CA TYR A 149 14.19 6.73 -4.45
C TYR A 149 14.43 7.56 -5.73
N LEU A 150 13.36 8.14 -6.31
CA LEU A 150 13.51 9.08 -7.43
C LEU A 150 14.48 10.21 -7.10
N LEU A 151 14.32 10.87 -5.95
CA LEU A 151 15.19 11.98 -5.54
C LEU A 151 16.65 11.53 -5.43
N VAL A 152 16.91 10.40 -4.77
CA VAL A 152 18.25 9.82 -4.64
C VAL A 152 18.87 9.58 -6.02
N LYS A 153 18.16 8.91 -6.92
CA LYS A 153 18.66 8.56 -8.24
C LYS A 153 18.79 9.76 -9.18
N ALA A 154 17.90 10.74 -9.07
CA ALA A 154 17.98 11.98 -9.84
C ALA A 154 19.21 12.82 -9.42
N LEU A 155 19.47 12.93 -8.12
CA LEU A 155 20.67 13.61 -7.60
C LEU A 155 21.95 12.89 -8.00
N GLU A 156 22.00 11.56 -7.89
CA GLU A 156 23.13 10.74 -8.35
C GLU A 156 23.44 11.00 -9.83
N LYS A 157 22.41 10.96 -10.69
CA LYS A 157 22.53 11.24 -12.12
C LYS A 157 23.00 12.66 -12.41
N ALA A 158 22.64 13.63 -11.57
CA ALA A 158 23.07 15.02 -11.67
C ALA A 158 24.44 15.31 -11.02
N GLY A 159 25.09 14.30 -10.41
CA GLY A 159 26.37 14.48 -9.71
C GLY A 159 26.27 15.28 -8.41
N VAL A 160 25.10 15.35 -7.78
CA VAL A 160 24.84 16.06 -6.53
C VAL A 160 24.78 15.04 -5.38
N PRO A 161 25.68 15.12 -4.38
CA PRO A 161 25.58 14.30 -3.19
C PRO A 161 24.25 14.51 -2.46
N TYR A 162 23.63 13.44 -2.00
CA TYR A 162 22.36 13.52 -1.23
C TYR A 162 22.49 14.39 0.02
N SER A 163 23.69 14.43 0.64
CA SER A 163 24.02 15.30 1.78
C SER A 163 24.03 16.79 1.46
N ASP A 164 24.10 17.16 0.18
CA ASP A 164 24.19 18.56 -0.25
C ASP A 164 22.81 19.22 -0.38
N ILE A 165 21.73 18.49 -0.17
CA ILE A 165 20.37 19.03 -0.09
C ILE A 165 19.83 18.97 1.34
N LYS A 166 18.77 19.73 1.62
CA LYS A 166 17.99 19.63 2.86
C LYS A 166 16.70 18.89 2.57
N THR A 167 16.38 17.84 3.33
CA THR A 167 15.12 17.09 3.17
C THR A 167 14.10 17.51 4.21
N ALA A 168 12.88 17.83 3.78
CA ALA A 168 11.72 18.02 4.63
C ALA A 168 10.81 16.78 4.50
N TYR A 169 10.82 15.91 5.50
CA TYR A 169 10.03 14.69 5.50
C TYR A 169 8.60 14.97 5.95
N LEU A 170 7.68 15.02 5.00
CA LEU A 170 6.29 15.44 5.17
C LEU A 170 5.33 14.42 4.53
N THR A 171 4.09 14.39 5.02
CA THR A 171 3.01 13.71 4.30
C THR A 171 2.69 14.45 3.00
N PRO A 172 2.03 13.84 2.00
CA PRO A 172 1.66 14.53 0.76
C PRO A 172 0.87 15.83 0.99
N ALA A 173 -0.06 15.85 1.94
CA ALA A 173 -0.87 17.04 2.26
C ALA A 173 -0.03 18.15 2.88
N ASP A 174 0.82 17.82 3.87
CA ASP A 174 1.70 18.80 4.52
C ASP A 174 2.77 19.31 3.56
N ALA A 175 3.33 18.44 2.71
CA ALA A 175 4.30 18.80 1.69
C ALA A 175 3.68 19.77 0.66
N ARG A 176 2.45 19.52 0.21
CA ARG A 176 1.72 20.45 -0.65
C ARG A 176 1.58 21.82 0.01
N ALA A 177 1.12 21.86 1.25
CA ALA A 177 0.95 23.10 1.98
C ALA A 177 2.29 23.86 2.20
N ALA A 178 3.39 23.15 2.46
CA ALA A 178 4.72 23.74 2.58
C ALA A 178 5.22 24.29 1.23
N PHE A 179 4.97 23.57 0.15
CA PHE A 179 5.34 23.95 -1.21
C PHE A 179 4.59 25.21 -1.67
N GLU A 180 3.26 25.25 -1.50
CA GLU A 180 2.43 26.41 -1.85
C GLU A 180 2.79 27.69 -1.07
N ARG A 181 3.24 27.55 0.20
CA ARG A 181 3.70 28.67 1.01
C ARG A 181 5.14 29.09 0.73
N GLY A 182 5.87 28.39 -0.15
CA GLY A 182 7.28 28.65 -0.41
C GLY A 182 8.21 28.29 0.77
N SER A 183 7.77 27.43 1.68
CA SER A 183 8.58 26.95 2.81
C SER A 183 9.60 25.90 2.41
N VAL A 184 9.47 25.35 1.20
CA VAL A 184 10.42 24.43 0.57
C VAL A 184 10.65 24.86 -0.88
N ASP A 185 11.83 24.55 -1.43
CA ASP A 185 12.22 24.96 -2.78
C ASP A 185 11.68 24.00 -3.86
N ALA A 186 11.50 22.73 -3.51
CA ALA A 186 11.03 21.68 -4.40
C ALA A 186 10.20 20.65 -3.64
N TRP A 187 9.39 19.89 -4.39
CA TRP A 187 8.53 18.83 -3.87
C TRP A 187 8.63 17.59 -4.75
N ALA A 188 9.13 16.50 -4.18
CA ALA A 188 9.10 15.19 -4.83
C ALA A 188 7.79 14.50 -4.48
N ILE A 189 6.97 14.18 -5.50
CA ILE A 189 5.59 13.69 -5.34
C ILE A 189 5.16 12.80 -6.50
N TRP A 190 4.15 11.98 -6.25
CA TRP A 190 3.53 11.07 -7.22
C TRP A 190 2.10 11.49 -7.58
N ASP A 191 1.57 10.90 -8.67
CA ASP A 191 0.19 11.08 -9.08
C ASP A 191 -0.81 10.44 -8.08
N PRO A 192 -1.98 11.06 -7.87
CA PRO A 192 -2.54 12.21 -8.62
C PRO A 192 -2.11 13.59 -8.08
N PHE A 193 -1.33 13.66 -7.01
CA PHE A 193 -0.89 14.93 -6.42
C PHE A 193 0.04 15.72 -7.35
N GLN A 194 0.88 15.02 -8.14
CA GLN A 194 1.71 15.62 -9.16
C GLN A 194 0.85 16.36 -10.20
N ALA A 195 -0.08 15.67 -10.85
CA ALA A 195 -0.97 16.27 -11.83
C ALA A 195 -1.81 17.40 -11.22
N ALA A 196 -2.25 17.24 -9.97
CA ALA A 196 -2.97 18.31 -9.26
C ALA A 196 -2.11 19.56 -9.09
N ALA A 197 -0.85 19.44 -8.66
CA ALA A 197 0.05 20.56 -8.51
C ALA A 197 0.36 21.24 -9.86
N GLU A 198 0.64 20.45 -10.89
CA GLU A 198 0.88 20.97 -12.25
C GLU A 198 -0.32 21.79 -12.79
N LYS A 199 -1.54 21.34 -12.51
CA LYS A 199 -2.76 21.94 -13.08
C LYS A 199 -3.37 23.04 -12.23
N THR A 200 -3.23 23.00 -10.89
CA THR A 200 -3.91 23.96 -10.00
C THR A 200 -3.02 25.10 -9.54
N ILE A 201 -1.72 24.89 -9.42
CA ILE A 201 -0.73 25.88 -8.97
C ILE A 201 0.40 26.06 -9.99
N GLU A 202 0.24 25.51 -11.20
CA GLU A 202 1.18 25.61 -12.30
C GLU A 202 2.62 25.20 -11.90
N ALA A 203 2.75 24.22 -10.97
CA ALA A 203 4.04 23.69 -10.59
C ALA A 203 4.77 23.14 -11.83
N ARG A 204 6.06 23.42 -11.90
CA ARG A 204 6.88 23.01 -13.03
C ARG A 204 7.70 21.77 -12.66
N GLN A 205 7.74 20.81 -13.53
CA GLN A 205 8.53 19.59 -13.38
C GLN A 205 10.01 19.88 -13.66
N LEU A 206 10.91 19.55 -12.72
CA LEU A 206 12.36 19.51 -12.98
C LEU A 206 12.72 18.21 -13.70
N THR A 207 12.18 17.11 -13.24
CA THR A 207 12.33 15.76 -13.82
C THR A 207 11.20 14.85 -13.34
N ASP A 208 10.92 13.81 -14.12
CA ASP A 208 10.15 12.65 -13.69
C ASP A 208 11.07 11.43 -13.54
N GLY A 209 10.49 10.24 -13.36
CA GLY A 209 11.25 8.99 -13.25
C GLY A 209 11.82 8.45 -14.57
N THR A 210 11.46 9.03 -15.71
CA THR A 210 11.84 8.51 -17.04
C THR A 210 13.36 8.43 -17.21
N GLY A 211 13.87 7.22 -17.44
CA GLY A 211 15.31 6.96 -17.56
C GLY A 211 16.10 7.14 -16.26
N ILE A 212 15.40 7.18 -15.11
CA ILE A 212 16.00 7.30 -13.78
C ILE A 212 15.57 6.14 -12.89
N VAL A 213 14.26 5.91 -12.74
CA VAL A 213 13.66 4.85 -11.90
C VAL A 213 12.49 4.19 -12.62
N SER A 214 12.10 3.00 -12.17
CA SER A 214 10.99 2.26 -12.77
C SER A 214 9.63 2.70 -12.24
N ASN A 215 9.54 3.09 -10.98
CA ASN A 215 8.30 3.37 -10.30
C ASN A 215 7.29 2.20 -10.40
N TYR A 216 7.75 0.98 -10.08
CA TYR A 216 6.86 -0.18 -9.98
C TYR A 216 5.86 0.00 -8.84
N GLN A 217 4.67 -0.57 -9.00
CA GLN A 217 3.69 -0.73 -7.93
C GLN A 217 3.65 -2.20 -7.51
N PHE A 218 3.71 -2.47 -6.20
CA PHE A 218 3.68 -3.83 -5.67
C PHE A 218 2.44 -4.06 -4.83
N TYR A 219 1.83 -5.23 -5.01
CA TYR A 219 0.83 -5.78 -4.10
C TYR A 219 1.55 -6.66 -3.09
N LEU A 220 1.27 -6.40 -1.82
CA LEU A 220 1.95 -6.96 -0.68
C LEU A 220 0.94 -7.59 0.28
N SER A 221 1.37 -8.65 0.94
CA SER A 221 0.58 -9.32 1.97
C SER A 221 1.49 -9.74 3.13
N THR A 222 0.90 -10.09 4.26
CA THR A 222 1.68 -10.73 5.34
C THR A 222 1.98 -12.19 4.99
N ARG A 223 3.14 -12.71 5.42
CA ARG A 223 3.53 -14.11 5.23
C ARG A 223 2.44 -15.05 5.77
N SER A 224 1.99 -14.79 7.00
CA SER A 224 0.95 -15.61 7.64
C SER A 224 -0.36 -15.64 6.85
N PHE A 225 -0.77 -14.52 6.25
CA PHE A 225 -2.01 -14.47 5.46
C PHE A 225 -1.86 -15.22 4.13
N VAL A 226 -0.70 -15.09 3.45
CA VAL A 226 -0.41 -15.84 2.22
C VAL A 226 -0.44 -17.35 2.47
N ASP A 227 0.13 -17.79 3.61
CA ASP A 227 0.22 -19.22 3.94
C ASP A 227 -1.15 -19.79 4.38
N GLN A 228 -1.95 -19.02 5.12
CA GLN A 228 -3.25 -19.46 5.64
C GLN A 228 -4.40 -19.35 4.64
N ALA A 229 -4.34 -18.38 3.73
CA ALA A 229 -5.43 -18.05 2.81
C ALA A 229 -4.95 -17.74 1.37
N PRO A 230 -4.12 -18.61 0.75
CA PRO A 230 -3.56 -18.33 -0.58
C PRO A 230 -4.62 -18.09 -1.64
N GLN A 231 -5.77 -18.77 -1.56
CA GLN A 231 -6.89 -18.58 -2.48
C GLN A 231 -7.55 -17.20 -2.32
N VAL A 232 -7.55 -16.62 -1.12
CA VAL A 232 -8.06 -15.25 -0.90
C VAL A 232 -7.15 -14.25 -1.57
N VAL A 233 -5.83 -14.40 -1.44
CA VAL A 233 -4.85 -13.54 -2.14
C VAL A 233 -5.07 -13.60 -3.65
N ASP A 234 -5.34 -14.77 -4.22
CA ASP A 234 -5.63 -14.92 -5.66
C ASP A 234 -6.91 -14.19 -6.07
N VAL A 235 -7.96 -14.24 -5.24
CA VAL A 235 -9.22 -13.49 -5.47
C VAL A 235 -8.96 -11.98 -5.41
N LEU A 236 -8.14 -11.50 -4.46
CA LEU A 236 -7.78 -10.09 -4.35
C LEU A 236 -7.05 -9.61 -5.62
N LEU A 237 -6.04 -10.36 -6.08
CA LEU A 237 -5.31 -10.03 -7.31
C LEU A 237 -6.19 -10.09 -8.55
N LYS A 238 -7.15 -11.03 -8.62
CA LYS A 238 -8.15 -11.10 -9.69
C LYS A 238 -9.04 -9.85 -9.71
N GLY A 239 -9.53 -9.40 -8.53
CA GLY A 239 -10.30 -8.17 -8.42
C GLY A 239 -9.50 -6.94 -8.87
N VAL A 240 -8.23 -6.87 -8.50
CA VAL A 240 -7.30 -5.82 -8.99
C VAL A 240 -7.18 -5.86 -10.51
N ALA A 241 -6.97 -7.04 -11.10
CA ALA A 241 -6.85 -7.20 -12.57
C ALA A 241 -8.12 -6.76 -13.30
N GLU A 242 -9.28 -7.12 -12.77
CA GLU A 242 -10.59 -6.75 -13.34
C GLU A 242 -10.79 -5.23 -13.35
N VAL A 243 -10.52 -4.56 -12.22
CA VAL A 243 -10.63 -3.10 -12.14
C VAL A 243 -9.56 -2.43 -12.99
N GLY A 244 -8.34 -2.94 -13.02
CA GLY A 244 -7.27 -2.42 -13.87
C GLY A 244 -7.64 -2.48 -15.36
N ALA A 245 -8.18 -3.59 -15.83
CA ALA A 245 -8.67 -3.74 -17.19
C ALA A 245 -9.82 -2.76 -17.51
N TRP A 246 -10.73 -2.56 -16.55
CA TRP A 246 -11.81 -1.59 -16.70
C TRP A 246 -11.29 -0.14 -16.78
N VAL A 247 -10.31 0.26 -15.96
CA VAL A 247 -9.68 1.59 -16.01
C VAL A 247 -9.04 1.83 -17.38
N LYS A 248 -8.29 0.85 -17.91
CA LYS A 248 -7.67 0.94 -19.24
C LYS A 248 -8.69 1.13 -20.35
N ALA A 249 -9.81 0.42 -20.28
CA ALA A 249 -10.88 0.50 -21.28
C ALA A 249 -11.74 1.76 -21.14
N ASN A 250 -11.82 2.37 -19.95
CA ASN A 250 -12.75 3.46 -19.63
C ASN A 250 -12.07 4.60 -18.86
N PRO A 251 -10.97 5.21 -19.34
CA PRO A 251 -10.17 6.14 -18.55
C PRO A 251 -10.95 7.37 -18.07
N LYS A 252 -11.84 7.92 -18.89
CA LYS A 252 -12.69 9.06 -18.51
C LYS A 252 -13.71 8.70 -17.43
N ALA A 253 -14.36 7.55 -17.57
CA ALA A 253 -15.30 7.06 -16.57
C ALA A 253 -14.57 6.74 -15.25
N ALA A 254 -13.37 6.17 -15.33
CA ALA A 254 -12.52 5.94 -14.16
C ALA A 254 -12.14 7.24 -13.46
N ALA A 255 -11.75 8.27 -14.20
CA ALA A 255 -11.46 9.59 -13.63
C ALA A 255 -12.68 10.23 -12.96
N ALA A 256 -13.86 10.12 -13.59
CA ALA A 256 -15.11 10.62 -13.02
C ALA A 256 -15.51 9.89 -11.74
N GLU A 257 -15.35 8.57 -11.70
CA GLU A 257 -15.63 7.76 -10.50
C GLU A 257 -14.61 8.02 -9.39
N PHE A 258 -13.34 8.27 -9.75
CA PHE A 258 -12.26 8.53 -8.81
C PHE A 258 -12.36 9.92 -8.16
N SER A 259 -12.83 10.92 -8.90
CA SER A 259 -12.88 12.32 -8.49
C SER A 259 -13.54 12.57 -7.12
N PRO A 260 -14.75 12.09 -6.83
CA PRO A 260 -15.37 12.28 -5.51
C PRO A 260 -14.66 11.55 -4.38
N LEU A 261 -13.90 10.48 -4.67
CA LEU A 261 -13.20 9.68 -3.66
C LEU A 261 -11.99 10.39 -3.08
N ILE A 262 -11.32 11.22 -3.88
CA ILE A 262 -10.08 11.89 -3.47
C ILE A 262 -10.13 13.42 -3.51
N GLY A 263 -11.20 14.00 -4.05
CA GLY A 263 -11.41 15.45 -4.09
C GLY A 263 -10.57 16.16 -5.16
N ILE A 264 -10.14 15.46 -6.21
CA ILE A 264 -9.40 16.04 -7.35
C ILE A 264 -10.31 16.01 -8.60
N PRO A 265 -10.42 17.12 -9.37
CA PRO A 265 -11.27 17.17 -10.56
C PRO A 265 -10.94 16.08 -11.60
N ALA A 266 -11.97 15.48 -12.21
CA ALA A 266 -11.81 14.39 -13.17
C ALA A 266 -10.85 14.70 -14.33
N PRO A 267 -10.82 15.90 -14.96
CA PRO A 267 -9.82 16.18 -16.01
C PRO A 267 -8.36 16.10 -15.56
N ILE A 268 -8.09 16.40 -14.28
CA ILE A 268 -6.75 16.26 -13.70
C ILE A 268 -6.43 14.77 -13.49
N LEU A 269 -7.43 14.00 -13.05
CA LEU A 269 -7.28 12.56 -12.86
C LEU A 269 -7.08 11.80 -14.18
N GLU A 270 -7.67 12.26 -15.28
CA GLU A 270 -7.40 11.68 -16.60
C GLU A 270 -5.90 11.74 -16.92
N VAL A 271 -5.22 12.85 -16.58
CA VAL A 271 -3.76 12.98 -16.74
C VAL A 271 -3.02 12.00 -15.85
N ALA A 272 -3.37 11.94 -14.58
CA ALA A 272 -2.74 11.04 -13.62
C ALA A 272 -2.93 9.55 -13.99
N LEU A 273 -4.15 9.17 -14.37
CA LEU A 273 -4.46 7.79 -14.76
C LEU A 273 -3.73 7.38 -16.05
N ALA A 274 -3.50 8.30 -16.99
CA ALA A 274 -2.77 8.04 -18.22
C ALA A 274 -1.26 7.75 -18.00
N ARG A 275 -0.69 8.18 -16.88
CA ARG A 275 0.71 7.94 -16.51
C ARG A 275 0.91 6.61 -15.80
N GLN A 276 -0.16 5.93 -15.37
CA GLN A 276 -0.10 4.67 -14.63
C GLN A 276 -0.26 3.44 -15.54
N GLN A 277 0.18 2.29 -15.04
CA GLN A 277 -0.03 0.99 -15.65
C GLN A 277 -0.97 0.15 -14.79
N TYR A 278 -1.96 -0.52 -15.41
CA TYR A 278 -3.03 -1.25 -14.73
C TYR A 278 -3.05 -2.72 -15.19
N ASP A 279 -1.94 -3.40 -15.06
CA ASP A 279 -1.78 -4.77 -15.56
C ASP A 279 -1.04 -5.61 -14.51
N VAL A 280 -1.78 -6.01 -13.47
CA VAL A 280 -1.19 -6.79 -12.39
C VAL A 280 -0.64 -8.12 -12.88
N LYS A 281 0.63 -8.39 -12.55
CA LYS A 281 1.41 -9.56 -12.97
C LYS A 281 2.04 -10.28 -11.77
N PRO A 282 2.35 -11.57 -11.91
CA PRO A 282 3.23 -12.29 -10.99
C PRO A 282 4.64 -11.67 -11.00
N ILE A 283 5.30 -11.64 -9.84
CA ILE A 283 6.69 -11.14 -9.75
C ILE A 283 7.61 -11.98 -10.62
N THR A 284 8.34 -11.32 -11.53
CA THR A 284 9.35 -11.97 -12.37
C THR A 284 10.75 -11.84 -11.77
N PRO A 285 11.72 -12.67 -12.20
CA PRO A 285 13.11 -12.54 -11.76
C PRO A 285 13.71 -11.17 -12.06
N GLU A 286 13.36 -10.56 -13.20
CA GLU A 286 13.83 -9.24 -13.62
C GLU A 286 13.30 -8.14 -12.68
N VAL A 287 12.00 -8.21 -12.31
CA VAL A 287 11.38 -7.27 -11.36
C VAL A 287 11.98 -7.44 -9.96
N ALA A 288 12.22 -8.67 -9.53
CA ALA A 288 12.88 -8.95 -8.26
C ALA A 288 14.33 -8.41 -8.24
N ALA A 289 15.06 -8.55 -9.34
CA ALA A 289 16.41 -7.99 -9.49
C ALA A 289 16.41 -6.46 -9.46
N ALA A 290 15.46 -5.82 -10.17
CA ALA A 290 15.28 -4.37 -10.13
C ALA A 290 14.96 -3.89 -8.70
N GLN A 291 14.09 -4.61 -7.99
CA GLN A 291 13.75 -4.33 -6.60
C GLN A 291 14.96 -4.49 -5.65
N GLN A 292 15.86 -5.45 -5.93
CA GLN A 292 17.11 -5.61 -5.18
C GLN A 292 18.02 -4.38 -5.37
N GLN A 293 18.10 -3.82 -6.58
CA GLN A 293 18.89 -2.60 -6.83
C GLN A 293 18.38 -1.40 -6.01
N VAL A 294 17.06 -1.29 -5.79
CA VAL A 294 16.50 -0.26 -4.89
C VAL A 294 17.00 -0.45 -3.47
N ALA A 295 17.01 -1.70 -2.98
CA ALA A 295 17.52 -2.03 -1.63
C ALA A 295 19.01 -1.72 -1.50
N ASP A 296 19.81 -2.09 -2.48
CA ASP A 296 21.26 -1.86 -2.48
C ASP A 296 21.60 -0.37 -2.52
N ALA A 297 20.85 0.44 -3.28
CA ALA A 297 21.02 1.90 -3.31
C ALA A 297 20.73 2.54 -1.95
N PHE A 298 19.65 2.13 -1.27
CA PHE A 298 19.33 2.66 0.06
C PHE A 298 20.32 2.20 1.14
N LEU A 299 20.85 0.98 1.02
CA LEU A 299 21.91 0.48 1.90
C LEU A 299 23.20 1.30 1.73
N ALA A 300 23.62 1.54 0.49
CA ALA A 300 24.83 2.31 0.18
C ALA A 300 24.81 3.73 0.75
N LEU A 301 23.61 4.32 0.86
CA LEU A 301 23.39 5.64 1.47
C LEU A 301 23.15 5.61 2.99
N GLY A 302 23.19 4.41 3.60
CA GLY A 302 22.88 4.25 5.04
C GLY A 302 21.44 4.58 5.40
N LEU A 303 20.51 4.57 4.43
CA LEU A 303 19.08 4.86 4.65
C LEU A 303 18.32 3.63 5.17
N ILE A 304 18.85 2.42 4.97
CA ILE A 304 18.43 1.21 5.67
C ILE A 304 19.60 0.66 6.49
N PRO A 305 19.34 0.06 7.68
CA PRO A 305 20.40 -0.28 8.64
C PRO A 305 21.17 -1.57 8.31
N LYS A 306 20.65 -2.41 7.43
CA LYS A 306 21.19 -3.72 7.09
C LYS A 306 20.83 -4.16 5.68
N PRO A 307 21.63 -5.02 5.03
CA PRO A 307 21.27 -5.60 3.74
C PRO A 307 20.02 -6.48 3.87
N ILE A 308 19.23 -6.51 2.82
CA ILE A 308 18.07 -7.39 2.68
C ILE A 308 18.15 -8.13 1.34
N ARG A 309 17.49 -9.29 1.27
CA ARG A 309 17.34 -10.06 0.04
C ARG A 309 15.87 -10.07 -0.37
N ILE A 310 15.57 -9.53 -1.53
CA ILE A 310 14.18 -9.50 -2.04
C ILE A 310 13.63 -10.92 -2.22
N ALA A 311 14.50 -11.87 -2.62
CA ALA A 311 14.12 -13.27 -2.77
C ALA A 311 13.46 -13.87 -1.51
N ASP A 312 13.85 -13.42 -0.30
CA ASP A 312 13.32 -13.94 0.97
C ASP A 312 11.86 -13.49 1.21
N ALA A 313 11.41 -12.46 0.49
CA ALA A 313 10.06 -11.90 0.58
C ALA A 313 9.17 -12.24 -0.62
N LEU A 314 9.60 -13.09 -1.54
CA LEU A 314 8.77 -13.50 -2.66
C LEU A 314 7.74 -14.56 -2.23
N ARG A 315 6.59 -14.55 -2.91
CA ARG A 315 5.62 -15.64 -2.81
C ARG A 315 6.22 -16.90 -3.46
N ALA A 316 6.16 -18.02 -2.75
CA ALA A 316 6.56 -19.30 -3.33
C ALA A 316 5.74 -19.60 -4.60
N PRO A 317 6.35 -20.22 -5.63
CA PRO A 317 5.59 -20.71 -6.78
C PRO A 317 4.45 -21.62 -6.32
N LYS A 318 3.32 -21.56 -7.04
CA LYS A 318 2.25 -22.54 -6.80
C LYS A 318 2.75 -23.91 -7.26
N SER A 319 2.73 -24.87 -6.34
CA SER A 319 2.97 -26.27 -6.62
C SER A 319 1.85 -26.86 -7.49
#